data_c7b93a597912305b2c83ef40ffd5fd5b
#
_entry.id   c7b93a597912305b2c83ef40ffd5fd5b
#
_cell.length_a   1.000
_cell.length_b   1.000
_cell.length_c   1.000
_cell.angle_alpha   90.00
_cell.angle_beta   90.00
_cell.angle_gamma   90.00
#
_symmetry.space_group_name_H-M   'P 1'
#
loop_
_entity.id
_entity.type
_entity.pdbx_description
1 polymer ?
#
loop_
_entity_poly.entity_id
_entity_poly.type
_entity_poly.pdbx_seq_one_letter_code
_entity_poly.pdbx_strand_id
1 'polypeptide(L)'
;MPTGGRTTLVQYLIEERRRHPEATGDLNALITDVALACKAISRKVAFGGLAGVLGVNANEAGRINVQGEEQKTLDVLSNQIFLRANEWGGHVAAMASEELDDISLPPGQYPRGKYLLAFDPLDGSSNIDVNVSVGSIFSITRAPDPDREATAADFLQPGREQVCAGYAIYGPSTMLVITLGSGTHGFTLDPVLGEWVLSHPDLKVPTATREFAINASNSRFWEPAVRRYVDECLAGRTGPREADFNMRWIASLVAETHRILMRGGVFLYPKDNKDPAKPGRLRLLYEASPISFLIEQAGGRASTGRSRLMDVQPEALHQRIGFVFGSADEVERVEAYHREPADDFRSPLFGKRGLFADIV
;
A
#
# COMPACT_ATOMS: atom_id res chain seq x y z
N MET A 1 23.73 -17.28 -20.40
CA MET A 1 22.54 -16.54 -20.87
C MET A 1 22.12 -15.62 -19.75
N PRO A 2 21.87 -14.31 -19.99
CA PRO A 2 21.70 -13.34 -18.91
C PRO A 2 20.52 -13.65 -17.98
N THR A 3 19.39 -14.17 -18.49
CA THR A 3 18.17 -14.39 -17.67
C THR A 3 17.82 -15.87 -17.49
N GLY A 4 18.63 -16.81 -17.99
CA GLY A 4 18.36 -18.25 -17.90
C GLY A 4 16.98 -18.67 -18.43
N GLY A 5 16.42 -17.93 -19.40
CA GLY A 5 15.07 -18.15 -19.95
C GLY A 5 13.94 -17.53 -19.12
N ARG A 6 14.24 -16.72 -18.12
CA ARG A 6 13.24 -16.03 -17.29
C ARG A 6 12.76 -14.73 -17.94
N THR A 7 11.45 -14.46 -17.86
CA THR A 7 10.81 -13.24 -18.39
C THR A 7 11.26 -12.00 -17.61
N THR A 8 11.71 -10.96 -18.31
CA THR A 8 11.99 -9.66 -17.70
C THR A 8 10.71 -8.83 -17.59
N LEU A 9 10.74 -7.75 -16.78
CA LEU A 9 9.64 -6.80 -16.68
C LEU A 9 9.26 -6.25 -18.06
N VAL A 10 10.25 -5.84 -18.86
CA VAL A 10 10.01 -5.29 -20.20
C VAL A 10 9.35 -6.32 -21.11
N GLN A 11 9.79 -7.59 -21.08
CA GLN A 11 9.14 -8.65 -21.84
C GLN A 11 7.70 -8.87 -21.39
N TYR A 12 7.44 -8.91 -20.09
CA TYR A 12 6.09 -9.03 -19.54
C TYR A 12 5.19 -7.88 -20.01
N LEU A 13 5.64 -6.62 -19.89
CA LEU A 13 4.89 -5.45 -20.33
C LEU A 13 4.58 -5.47 -21.83
N ILE A 14 5.50 -5.97 -22.67
CA ILE A 14 5.27 -6.13 -24.09
C ILE A 14 4.19 -7.18 -24.37
N GLU A 15 4.22 -8.32 -23.65
CA GLU A 15 3.22 -9.38 -23.80
C GLU A 15 1.83 -8.90 -23.33
N GLU A 16 1.74 -8.19 -22.20
CA GLU A 16 0.48 -7.61 -21.75
C GLU A 16 -0.07 -6.60 -22.75
N ARG A 17 0.78 -5.72 -23.32
CA ARG A 17 0.35 -4.77 -24.36
C ARG A 17 -0.22 -5.45 -25.60
N ARG A 18 0.31 -6.61 -25.99
CA ARG A 18 -0.21 -7.36 -27.15
C ARG A 18 -1.65 -7.82 -26.99
N ARG A 19 -2.13 -7.92 -25.74
CA ARG A 19 -3.54 -8.24 -25.43
C ARG A 19 -4.46 -7.02 -25.57
N HIS A 20 -3.88 -5.81 -25.71
CA HIS A 20 -4.56 -4.53 -25.82
C HIS A 20 -4.07 -3.78 -27.06
N PRO A 21 -4.60 -4.10 -28.27
CA PRO A 21 -4.11 -3.55 -29.54
C PRO A 21 -4.16 -2.02 -29.63
N GLU A 22 -5.05 -1.38 -28.87
CA GLU A 22 -5.22 0.08 -28.78
C GLU A 22 -4.15 0.76 -27.91
N ALA A 23 -3.33 0.00 -27.19
CA ALA A 23 -2.33 0.56 -26.28
C ALA A 23 -1.13 1.12 -27.05
N THR A 24 -0.83 2.40 -26.82
CA THR A 24 0.26 3.14 -27.50
C THR A 24 1.66 2.78 -26.99
N GLY A 25 1.79 2.12 -25.85
CA GLY A 25 3.06 1.81 -25.19
C GLY A 25 3.50 2.84 -24.12
N ASP A 26 2.80 3.97 -23.99
CA ASP A 26 3.15 5.01 -23.02
C ASP A 26 3.06 4.51 -21.59
N LEU A 27 2.06 3.64 -21.27
CA LEU A 27 1.95 3.02 -19.95
C LEU A 27 3.17 2.14 -19.65
N ASN A 28 3.63 1.35 -20.64
CA ASN A 28 4.80 0.50 -20.47
C ASN A 28 6.06 1.33 -20.21
N ALA A 29 6.22 2.44 -20.93
CA ALA A 29 7.33 3.35 -20.73
C ALA A 29 7.28 3.99 -19.32
N LEU A 30 6.12 4.48 -18.88
CA LEU A 30 5.94 5.04 -17.55
C LEU A 30 6.25 3.99 -16.45
N ILE A 31 5.77 2.76 -16.57
CA ILE A 31 6.09 1.68 -15.62
C ILE A 31 7.60 1.41 -15.60
N THR A 32 8.27 1.50 -16.74
CA THR A 32 9.73 1.31 -16.85
C THR A 32 10.48 2.44 -16.12
N ASP A 33 10.02 3.69 -16.24
CA ASP A 33 10.59 4.85 -15.53
C ASP A 33 10.38 4.74 -14.01
N VAL A 34 9.19 4.34 -13.57
CA VAL A 34 8.93 4.02 -12.16
C VAL A 34 9.85 2.90 -11.65
N ALA A 35 9.99 1.82 -12.43
CA ALA A 35 10.87 0.70 -12.08
C ALA A 35 12.35 1.13 -12.02
N LEU A 36 12.76 2.11 -12.82
CA LEU A 36 14.10 2.71 -12.76
C LEU A 36 14.28 3.54 -11.47
N ALA A 37 13.27 4.34 -11.08
CA ALA A 37 13.29 5.05 -9.81
C ALA A 37 13.45 4.07 -8.62
N CYS A 38 12.70 2.98 -8.62
CA CYS A 38 12.80 1.93 -7.59
C CYS A 38 14.20 1.29 -7.54
N LYS A 39 14.86 1.05 -8.69
CA LYS A 39 16.26 0.57 -8.72
C LYS A 39 17.22 1.55 -8.06
N ALA A 40 17.05 2.85 -8.35
CA ALA A 40 17.91 3.90 -7.80
C ALA A 40 17.73 4.02 -6.27
N ILE A 41 16.50 3.98 -5.79
CA ILE A 41 16.18 4.02 -4.35
C ILE A 41 16.71 2.76 -3.65
N SER A 42 16.48 1.56 -4.22
CA SER A 42 17.00 0.29 -3.69
C SER A 42 18.51 0.37 -3.42
N ARG A 43 19.26 0.95 -4.36
CA ARG A 43 20.72 1.14 -4.18
C ARG A 43 21.02 2.09 -3.02
N LYS A 44 20.26 3.17 -2.85
CA LYS A 44 20.45 4.11 -1.73
C LYS A 44 20.14 3.45 -0.38
N VAL A 45 19.03 2.72 -0.31
CA VAL A 45 18.65 1.94 0.88
C VAL A 45 19.74 0.91 1.24
N ALA A 46 20.24 0.16 0.25
CA ALA A 46 21.29 -0.85 0.48
C ALA A 46 22.61 -0.27 1.01
N PHE A 47 22.96 0.96 0.64
CA PHE A 47 24.13 1.64 1.20
C PHE A 47 23.88 2.21 2.60
N GLY A 48 22.62 2.51 2.96
CA GLY A 48 22.24 2.98 4.29
C GLY A 48 23.17 4.07 4.84
N GLY A 49 23.71 3.86 6.03
CA GLY A 49 24.62 4.80 6.68
C GLY A 49 25.90 5.13 5.89
N LEU A 50 26.36 4.24 5.02
CA LEU A 50 27.54 4.51 4.17
C LEU A 50 27.25 5.55 3.08
N ALA A 51 25.98 5.70 2.69
CA ALA A 51 25.57 6.75 1.73
C ALA A 51 25.27 8.10 2.41
N GLY A 52 25.34 8.17 3.76
CA GLY A 52 24.98 9.37 4.51
C GLY A 52 23.49 9.72 4.44
N VAL A 53 22.63 8.75 4.14
CA VAL A 53 21.17 8.95 3.91
C VAL A 53 20.31 8.55 5.11
N LEU A 54 20.92 8.06 6.20
CA LEU A 54 20.22 7.73 7.43
C LEU A 54 20.08 8.96 8.33
N GLY A 55 19.02 8.98 9.13
CA GLY A 55 18.74 10.06 10.08
C GLY A 55 18.20 11.33 9.44
N VAL A 56 18.17 12.38 10.23
CA VAL A 56 17.78 13.74 9.82
C VAL A 56 19.04 14.53 9.53
N ASN A 57 19.13 15.18 8.37
CA ASN A 57 20.25 16.07 8.07
C ASN A 57 20.33 17.18 9.11
N ALA A 58 21.52 17.40 9.67
CA ALA A 58 21.76 18.47 10.65
C ALA A 58 21.35 19.88 10.12
N ASN A 59 21.40 20.08 8.79
CA ASN A 59 20.97 21.31 8.14
C ASN A 59 19.46 21.36 7.85
N GLU A 60 18.73 20.25 8.03
CA GLU A 60 17.31 20.09 7.79
C GLU A 60 16.58 19.58 9.05
N ALA A 61 17.28 19.49 10.19
CA ALA A 61 16.70 19.12 11.46
C ALA A 61 15.51 20.04 11.80
N GLY A 62 14.30 19.41 11.90
CA GLY A 62 13.06 20.14 12.14
C GLY A 62 12.25 20.46 10.89
N ARG A 63 12.62 20.04 9.68
CA ARG A 63 11.69 20.00 8.56
C ARG A 63 10.62 18.95 8.83
N ILE A 64 9.45 19.47 9.12
CA ILE A 64 8.23 18.70 9.25
C ILE A 64 7.58 18.73 7.88
N ASN A 65 7.20 17.55 7.34
CA ASN A 65 6.44 17.50 6.10
C ASN A 65 5.04 18.11 6.33
N VAL A 66 4.32 18.34 5.26
CA VAL A 66 2.93 18.87 5.25
C VAL A 66 1.98 18.10 6.16
N GLN A 67 2.38 16.95 6.63
CA GLN A 67 1.60 16.03 7.43
C GLN A 67 1.96 16.07 8.91
N GLY A 68 2.94 16.90 9.29
CA GLY A 68 3.41 17.02 10.67
C GLY A 68 4.38 15.91 11.09
N GLU A 69 4.96 15.18 10.13
CA GLU A 69 5.94 14.12 10.36
C GLU A 69 7.36 14.62 10.09
N GLU A 70 8.33 14.21 10.89
CA GLU A 70 9.74 14.57 10.69
C GLU A 70 10.29 13.89 9.45
N GLN A 71 10.64 14.69 8.44
CA GLN A 71 11.12 14.21 7.14
C GLN A 71 12.55 13.71 7.26
N LYS A 72 12.79 12.47 6.86
CA LYS A 72 14.15 11.91 6.83
C LYS A 72 14.85 12.24 5.51
N THR A 73 16.17 12.26 5.52
CA THR A 73 16.98 12.53 4.33
C THR A 73 16.62 11.61 3.17
N LEU A 74 16.31 10.35 3.47
CA LEU A 74 15.99 9.37 2.43
C LEU A 74 14.58 9.59 1.85
N ASP A 75 13.62 10.15 2.60
CA ASP A 75 12.29 10.51 2.08
C ASP A 75 12.43 11.58 1.00
N VAL A 76 13.16 12.66 1.31
CA VAL A 76 13.44 13.75 0.37
C VAL A 76 14.15 13.24 -0.88
N LEU A 77 15.17 12.41 -0.71
CA LEU A 77 15.95 11.85 -1.83
C LEU A 77 15.10 10.92 -2.70
N SER A 78 14.29 10.06 -2.09
CA SER A 78 13.41 9.12 -2.80
C SER A 78 12.34 9.87 -3.59
N ASN A 79 11.75 10.92 -3.00
CA ASN A 79 10.81 11.79 -3.69
C ASN A 79 11.45 12.46 -4.92
N GLN A 80 12.66 13.03 -4.78
CA GLN A 80 13.37 13.62 -5.90
C GLN A 80 13.69 12.60 -7.01
N ILE A 81 14.07 11.38 -6.64
CA ILE A 81 14.34 10.31 -7.61
C ILE A 81 13.08 9.97 -8.40
N PHE A 82 11.93 9.80 -7.74
CA PHE A 82 10.65 9.53 -8.41
C PHE A 82 10.27 10.65 -9.37
N LEU A 83 10.30 11.91 -8.93
CA LEU A 83 9.96 13.04 -9.76
C LEU A 83 10.85 13.09 -11.00
N ARG A 84 12.18 13.07 -10.82
CA ARG A 84 13.14 13.19 -11.93
C ARG A 84 13.09 12.01 -12.91
N ALA A 85 12.80 10.82 -12.45
CA ALA A 85 12.70 9.64 -13.32
C ALA A 85 11.49 9.73 -14.25
N ASN A 86 10.40 10.40 -13.83
CA ASN A 86 9.13 10.37 -14.52
C ASN A 86 8.75 11.69 -15.23
N GLU A 87 9.42 12.82 -14.94
CA GLU A 87 9.04 14.14 -15.47
C GLU A 87 9.37 14.38 -16.95
N TRP A 88 10.33 13.64 -17.53
CA TRP A 88 10.92 13.95 -18.83
C TRP A 88 10.38 13.09 -20.00
N GLY A 89 9.81 11.90 -19.69
CA GLY A 89 9.42 10.89 -20.69
C GLY A 89 8.18 11.25 -21.51
N GLY A 90 7.43 12.30 -21.15
CA GLY A 90 6.21 12.68 -21.85
C GLY A 90 5.03 11.72 -21.60
N HIS A 91 5.06 10.94 -20.55
CA HIS A 91 4.03 9.95 -20.23
C HIS A 91 3.06 10.44 -19.16
N VAL A 92 3.52 11.31 -18.25
CA VAL A 92 2.71 11.86 -17.16
C VAL A 92 2.10 13.22 -17.51
N ALA A 93 0.82 13.42 -17.15
CA ALA A 93 0.16 14.72 -17.12
C ALA A 93 0.53 15.49 -15.84
N ALA A 94 0.60 14.77 -14.72
CA ALA A 94 1.03 15.27 -13.43
C ALA A 94 1.44 14.11 -12.51
N MET A 95 2.12 14.46 -11.42
CA MET A 95 2.51 13.55 -10.35
C MET A 95 1.99 14.06 -9.01
N ALA A 96 1.55 13.17 -8.14
CA ALA A 96 1.19 13.45 -6.76
C ALA A 96 2.03 12.58 -5.82
N SER A 97 2.71 13.20 -4.88
CA SER A 97 3.56 12.52 -3.89
C SER A 97 3.00 12.74 -2.49
N GLU A 98 3.17 11.73 -1.64
CA GLU A 98 2.89 11.88 -0.21
C GLU A 98 3.69 13.01 0.44
N GLU A 99 4.89 13.28 -0.08
CA GLU A 99 5.86 14.24 0.45
C GLU A 99 5.67 15.68 -0.07
N LEU A 100 4.73 15.93 -0.97
CA LEU A 100 4.43 17.24 -1.53
C LEU A 100 3.03 17.72 -1.12
N ASP A 101 2.87 19.02 -0.88
CA ASP A 101 1.57 19.65 -0.55
C ASP A 101 0.57 19.56 -1.69
N ASP A 102 1.08 19.70 -2.92
CA ASP A 102 0.28 19.79 -4.14
C ASP A 102 0.92 18.94 -5.25
N ILE A 103 0.26 18.85 -6.37
CA ILE A 103 0.75 18.10 -7.52
C ILE A 103 2.01 18.71 -8.11
N SER A 104 2.83 17.87 -8.74
CA SER A 104 3.99 18.28 -9.55
C SER A 104 3.67 18.10 -11.02
N LEU A 105 3.77 19.19 -11.77
CA LEU A 105 3.63 19.17 -13.22
C LEU A 105 4.98 18.89 -13.89
N PRO A 106 5.03 18.20 -15.05
CA PRO A 106 6.23 18.09 -15.84
C PRO A 106 6.74 19.49 -16.22
N PRO A 107 8.07 19.75 -16.18
CA PRO A 107 8.64 21.00 -16.65
C PRO A 107 8.22 21.31 -18.09
N GLY A 108 7.92 22.58 -18.38
CA GLY A 108 7.35 23.02 -19.67
C GLY A 108 8.19 22.71 -20.93
N GLN A 109 9.45 22.30 -20.73
CA GLN A 109 10.33 21.83 -21.82
C GLN A 109 10.04 20.39 -22.25
N TYR A 110 9.28 19.61 -21.47
CA TYR A 110 8.93 18.25 -21.77
C TYR A 110 7.46 18.14 -22.21
N PRO A 111 7.14 17.18 -23.10
CA PRO A 111 5.77 16.98 -23.52
C PRO A 111 4.92 16.47 -22.34
N ARG A 112 3.65 16.85 -22.33
CA ARG A 112 2.66 16.35 -21.38
C ARG A 112 2.11 15.02 -21.86
N GLY A 113 1.98 14.08 -20.91
CA GLY A 113 1.39 12.77 -21.16
C GLY A 113 -0.08 12.71 -20.76
N LYS A 114 -0.61 11.47 -20.74
CA LYS A 114 -2.04 11.18 -20.47
C LYS A 114 -2.27 10.41 -19.18
N TYR A 115 -1.22 10.20 -18.36
CA TYR A 115 -1.32 9.47 -17.11
C TYR A 115 -1.05 10.37 -15.92
N LEU A 116 -1.71 10.05 -14.82
CA LEU A 116 -1.46 10.61 -13.50
C LEU A 116 -0.73 9.54 -12.68
N LEU A 117 0.39 9.92 -12.07
CA LEU A 117 1.20 9.06 -11.21
C LEU A 117 1.08 9.53 -9.78
N ALA A 118 0.47 8.71 -8.91
CA ALA A 118 0.44 8.94 -7.46
C ALA A 118 1.40 7.96 -6.78
N PHE A 119 2.20 8.44 -5.80
CA PHE A 119 3.18 7.57 -5.13
C PHE A 119 3.50 8.02 -3.70
N ASP A 120 3.79 7.04 -2.88
CA ASP A 120 4.57 7.16 -1.65
C ASP A 120 6.01 6.76 -1.99
N PRO A 121 6.96 7.69 -1.96
CA PRO A 121 8.32 7.39 -2.38
C PRO A 121 9.05 6.46 -1.42
N LEU A 122 8.66 6.42 -0.13
CA LEU A 122 9.34 5.60 0.88
C LEU A 122 8.42 5.22 2.06
N ASP A 123 7.52 4.26 1.83
CA ASP A 123 6.70 3.65 2.89
C ASP A 123 7.56 3.04 3.98
N GLY A 124 7.18 3.28 5.22
CA GLY A 124 7.85 2.73 6.39
C GLY A 124 9.16 3.43 6.76
N SER A 125 9.37 4.68 6.36
CA SER A 125 10.60 5.45 6.59
C SER A 125 11.03 5.51 8.05
N SER A 126 10.10 5.42 9.00
CA SER A 126 10.41 5.31 10.44
C SER A 126 11.24 4.08 10.81
N ASN A 127 11.27 3.06 9.94
CA ASN A 127 11.98 1.81 10.15
C ASN A 127 13.39 1.79 9.56
N ILE A 128 13.79 2.81 8.81
CA ILE A 128 15.09 2.87 8.14
C ILE A 128 16.25 2.80 9.11
N ASP A 129 16.18 3.55 10.19
CA ASP A 129 17.27 3.65 11.18
C ASP A 129 17.44 2.36 11.98
N VAL A 130 16.46 1.48 11.97
CA VAL A 130 16.49 0.16 12.63
C VAL A 130 16.63 -1.01 11.65
N ASN A 131 16.91 -0.69 10.38
CA ASN A 131 17.22 -1.65 9.31
C ASN A 131 16.09 -2.67 9.03
N VAL A 132 14.84 -2.25 9.15
CA VAL A 132 13.66 -3.03 8.73
C VAL A 132 13.31 -2.68 7.28
N SER A 133 12.73 -3.64 6.56
CA SER A 133 12.34 -3.44 5.16
C SER A 133 11.39 -2.26 4.99
N VAL A 134 11.70 -1.43 4.03
CA VAL A 134 10.92 -0.28 3.57
C VAL A 134 10.59 -0.44 2.09
N GLY A 135 9.81 0.46 1.50
CA GLY A 135 9.49 0.34 0.08
C GLY A 135 8.91 1.60 -0.51
N SER A 136 8.58 1.55 -1.79
CA SER A 136 7.87 2.60 -2.51
C SER A 136 6.56 2.05 -3.03
N ILE A 137 5.49 2.82 -2.96
CA ILE A 137 4.16 2.44 -3.45
C ILE A 137 3.76 3.40 -4.56
N PHE A 138 3.11 2.91 -5.61
CA PHE A 138 2.65 3.76 -6.69
C PHE A 138 1.35 3.26 -7.31
N SER A 139 0.62 4.20 -7.91
CA SER A 139 -0.53 3.91 -8.78
C SER A 139 -0.57 4.85 -9.97
N ILE A 140 -1.15 4.37 -11.06
CA ILE A 140 -1.31 5.09 -12.30
C ILE A 140 -2.79 5.10 -12.67
N THR A 141 -3.33 6.28 -12.92
CA THR A 141 -4.67 6.49 -13.50
C THR A 141 -4.55 7.27 -14.81
N ARG A 142 -5.64 7.33 -15.58
CA ARG A 142 -5.70 8.19 -16.77
C ARG A 142 -6.05 9.61 -16.35
N ALA A 143 -5.44 10.62 -16.97
CA ALA A 143 -5.92 11.98 -16.85
C ALA A 143 -7.33 12.07 -17.45
N PRO A 144 -8.31 12.64 -16.74
CA PRO A 144 -9.69 12.75 -17.24
C PRO A 144 -9.77 13.58 -18.55
N ASP A 145 -8.90 14.57 -18.69
CA ASP A 145 -8.77 15.41 -19.87
C ASP A 145 -7.28 15.67 -20.15
N PRO A 146 -6.66 14.92 -21.09
CA PRO A 146 -5.24 15.06 -21.38
C PRO A 146 -4.89 16.36 -22.15
N ASP A 147 -5.87 17.07 -22.71
CA ASP A 147 -5.64 18.26 -23.52
C ASP A 147 -5.47 19.53 -22.67
N ARG A 148 -5.91 19.51 -21.41
CA ARG A 148 -5.70 20.61 -20.46
C ARG A 148 -4.62 20.28 -19.43
N GLU A 149 -4.13 21.29 -18.73
CA GLU A 149 -3.24 21.12 -17.59
C GLU A 149 -3.97 20.38 -16.45
N ALA A 150 -3.31 19.38 -15.89
CA ALA A 150 -3.86 18.61 -14.79
C ALA A 150 -3.93 19.43 -13.50
N THR A 151 -4.90 19.12 -12.68
CA THR A 151 -5.14 19.73 -11.37
C THR A 151 -5.18 18.67 -10.28
N ALA A 152 -5.11 19.07 -9.01
CA ALA A 152 -5.27 18.15 -7.89
C ALA A 152 -6.59 17.36 -7.94
N ALA A 153 -7.65 17.98 -8.46
CA ALA A 153 -8.96 17.33 -8.61
C ALA A 153 -8.93 16.12 -9.56
N ASP A 154 -8.02 16.09 -10.54
CA ASP A 154 -7.90 15.00 -11.50
C ASP A 154 -7.39 13.70 -10.85
N PHE A 155 -6.70 13.79 -9.71
CA PHE A 155 -6.27 12.65 -8.91
C PHE A 155 -7.38 12.07 -8.04
N LEU A 156 -8.48 12.78 -7.82
CA LEU A 156 -9.57 12.34 -6.96
C LEU A 156 -10.46 11.31 -7.66
N GLN A 157 -9.84 10.23 -8.12
CA GLN A 157 -10.50 9.09 -8.77
C GLN A 157 -10.58 7.91 -7.80
N PRO A 158 -11.69 7.17 -7.77
CA PRO A 158 -11.79 5.97 -6.94
C PRO A 158 -10.78 4.91 -7.38
N GLY A 159 -10.36 4.05 -6.45
CA GLY A 159 -9.32 3.05 -6.68
C GLY A 159 -9.56 2.14 -7.89
N ARG A 160 -10.82 1.89 -8.27
CA ARG A 160 -11.17 1.08 -9.45
C ARG A 160 -10.77 1.69 -10.79
N GLU A 161 -10.46 2.99 -10.85
CA GLU A 161 -10.00 3.68 -12.06
C GLU A 161 -8.49 3.52 -12.30
N GLN A 162 -7.78 2.84 -11.42
CA GLN A 162 -6.35 2.55 -11.60
C GLN A 162 -6.15 1.63 -12.80
N VAL A 163 -5.20 1.99 -13.67
CA VAL A 163 -4.76 1.16 -14.81
C VAL A 163 -3.51 0.35 -14.50
N CYS A 164 -2.77 0.76 -13.46
CA CYS A 164 -1.64 0.04 -12.90
C CYS A 164 -1.47 0.43 -11.44
N ALA A 165 -1.08 -0.53 -10.62
CA ALA A 165 -0.58 -0.26 -9.28
C ALA A 165 0.57 -1.20 -8.95
N GLY A 166 1.43 -0.78 -8.03
CA GLY A 166 2.55 -1.58 -7.60
C GLY A 166 3.24 -1.04 -6.36
N TYR A 167 4.14 -1.84 -5.86
CA TYR A 167 5.11 -1.44 -4.86
C TYR A 167 6.46 -2.09 -5.12
N ALA A 168 7.52 -1.40 -4.72
CA ALA A 168 8.83 -2.01 -4.54
C ALA A 168 9.10 -2.23 -3.06
N ILE A 169 9.62 -3.40 -2.68
CA ILE A 169 10.12 -3.66 -1.33
C ILE A 169 11.63 -3.75 -1.34
N TYR A 170 12.27 -3.02 -0.44
CA TYR A 170 13.71 -2.97 -0.23
C TYR A 170 14.04 -3.76 1.03
N GLY A 171 14.22 -5.08 0.86
CA GLY A 171 14.46 -6.05 1.92
C GLY A 171 15.68 -6.92 1.63
N PRO A 172 15.71 -8.18 2.12
CA PRO A 172 16.78 -9.15 1.82
C PRO A 172 17.04 -9.34 0.33
N SER A 173 15.99 -9.22 -0.48
CA SER A 173 16.06 -8.98 -1.92
C SER A 173 15.16 -7.80 -2.29
N THR A 174 15.50 -7.07 -3.35
CA THR A 174 14.63 -6.04 -3.86
C THR A 174 13.62 -6.66 -4.81
N MET A 175 12.33 -6.45 -4.54
CA MET A 175 11.26 -6.96 -5.40
C MET A 175 10.33 -5.82 -5.82
N LEU A 176 9.83 -5.90 -7.04
CA LEU A 176 8.76 -5.09 -7.59
C LEU A 176 7.53 -5.97 -7.77
N VAL A 177 6.42 -5.59 -7.18
CA VAL A 177 5.13 -6.28 -7.34
C VAL A 177 4.16 -5.34 -8.03
N ILE A 178 3.57 -5.78 -9.14
CA ILE A 178 2.68 -4.95 -9.97
C ILE A 178 1.43 -5.72 -10.39
N THR A 179 0.39 -4.93 -10.71
CA THR A 179 -0.79 -5.36 -11.44
C THR A 179 -1.16 -4.36 -12.53
N LEU A 180 -1.65 -4.89 -13.65
CA LEU A 180 -2.27 -4.13 -14.74
C LEU A 180 -3.75 -4.50 -14.90
N GLY A 181 -4.37 -5.09 -13.85
CA GLY A 181 -5.76 -5.54 -13.85
C GLY A 181 -5.96 -6.98 -14.35
N SER A 182 -4.89 -7.72 -14.63
CA SER A 182 -4.91 -9.12 -15.06
C SER A 182 -4.07 -10.05 -14.18
N GLY A 183 -4.25 -9.93 -12.87
CA GLY A 183 -3.48 -10.64 -11.85
C GLY A 183 -2.35 -9.79 -11.26
N THR A 184 -1.72 -10.32 -10.22
CA THR A 184 -0.60 -9.67 -9.51
C THR A 184 0.68 -10.46 -9.69
N HIS A 185 1.76 -9.80 -10.09
CA HIS A 185 3.01 -10.44 -10.46
C HIS A 185 4.20 -9.81 -9.71
N GLY A 186 5.12 -10.67 -9.24
CA GLY A 186 6.32 -10.27 -8.51
C GLY A 186 7.59 -10.47 -9.31
N PHE A 187 8.42 -9.43 -9.38
CA PHE A 187 9.71 -9.41 -10.06
C PHE A 187 10.82 -9.19 -9.04
N THR A 188 11.88 -9.99 -9.11
CA THR A 188 13.07 -9.79 -8.29
C THR A 188 14.13 -9.04 -9.10
N LEU A 189 14.74 -8.05 -8.50
CA LEU A 189 15.86 -7.33 -9.11
C LEU A 189 17.10 -8.23 -9.11
N ASP A 190 17.62 -8.52 -10.29
CA ASP A 190 18.96 -9.09 -10.44
C ASP A 190 19.99 -7.94 -10.25
N PRO A 191 20.74 -7.90 -9.17
CA PRO A 191 21.63 -6.77 -8.88
C PRO A 191 22.85 -6.69 -9.81
N VAL A 192 23.19 -7.80 -10.50
CA VAL A 192 24.33 -7.86 -11.42
C VAL A 192 23.94 -7.36 -12.80
N LEU A 193 22.79 -7.81 -13.31
CA LEU A 193 22.28 -7.37 -14.60
C LEU A 193 21.55 -6.04 -14.54
N GLY A 194 21.07 -5.67 -13.33
CA GLY A 194 20.18 -4.51 -13.15
C GLY A 194 18.78 -4.73 -13.75
N GLU A 195 18.34 -5.98 -13.92
CA GLU A 195 17.06 -6.33 -14.54
C GLU A 195 16.04 -6.87 -13.55
N TRP A 196 14.79 -6.46 -13.74
CA TRP A 196 13.65 -7.03 -13.03
C TRP A 196 13.24 -8.35 -13.70
N VAL A 197 13.36 -9.45 -12.97
CA VAL A 197 13.10 -10.80 -13.48
C VAL A 197 11.86 -11.36 -12.81
N LEU A 198 10.88 -11.82 -13.58
CA LEU A 198 9.66 -12.45 -13.10
C LEU A 198 9.99 -13.69 -12.28
N SER A 199 9.80 -13.59 -10.99
CA SER A 199 10.08 -14.65 -10.01
C SER A 199 8.82 -15.25 -9.41
N HIS A 200 7.73 -14.48 -9.36
CA HIS A 200 6.46 -14.85 -8.76
C HIS A 200 5.31 -14.49 -9.71
N PRO A 201 5.03 -15.33 -10.71
CA PRO A 201 3.89 -15.12 -11.61
C PRO A 201 2.58 -15.42 -10.87
N ASP A 202 1.54 -14.63 -11.15
CA ASP A 202 0.16 -14.83 -10.71
C ASP A 202 0.02 -15.13 -9.22
N LEU A 203 0.54 -14.22 -8.38
CA LEU A 203 0.43 -14.28 -6.93
C LEU A 203 -1.04 -14.43 -6.50
N LYS A 204 -1.30 -15.30 -5.51
CA LYS A 204 -2.64 -15.54 -4.98
C LYS A 204 -2.65 -15.44 -3.46
N VAL A 205 -3.58 -14.66 -2.93
CA VAL A 205 -3.87 -14.61 -1.51
C VAL A 205 -4.85 -15.75 -1.16
N PRO A 206 -4.50 -16.66 -0.25
CA PRO A 206 -5.45 -17.68 0.21
C PRO A 206 -6.68 -17.02 0.84
N THR A 207 -7.88 -17.57 0.58
CA THR A 207 -9.14 -17.01 1.13
C THR A 207 -9.19 -17.08 2.64
N ALA A 208 -8.68 -18.18 3.24
CA ALA A 208 -8.59 -18.39 4.68
C ALA A 208 -7.15 -18.23 5.18
N THR A 209 -7.00 -17.77 6.41
CA THR A 209 -5.70 -17.61 7.06
C THR A 209 -5.77 -17.84 8.57
N ARG A 210 -4.60 -18.00 9.21
CA ARG A 210 -4.43 -17.99 10.66
C ARG A 210 -3.37 -16.97 11.11
N GLU A 211 -3.19 -15.94 10.31
CA GLU A 211 -2.29 -14.83 10.64
C GLU A 211 -3.04 -13.49 10.56
N PHE A 212 -2.83 -12.64 11.55
CA PHE A 212 -3.33 -11.28 11.56
C PHE A 212 -2.24 -10.30 11.98
N ALA A 213 -2.34 -9.07 11.53
CA ALA A 213 -1.44 -7.99 11.87
C ALA A 213 -2.26 -6.77 12.31
N ILE A 214 -1.98 -6.27 13.50
CA ILE A 214 -2.59 -5.05 14.03
C ILE A 214 -1.65 -4.41 15.06
N ASN A 215 -1.64 -3.07 15.14
CA ASN A 215 -0.93 -2.39 16.21
C ASN A 215 -1.68 -2.51 17.53
N ALA A 216 -1.31 -3.49 18.34
CA ALA A 216 -1.93 -3.80 19.63
C ALA A 216 -1.85 -2.64 20.64
N SER A 217 -0.90 -1.70 20.50
CA SER A 217 -0.79 -0.52 21.38
C SER A 217 -2.02 0.41 21.30
N ASN A 218 -2.80 0.31 20.21
CA ASN A 218 -4.03 1.07 20.00
C ASN A 218 -5.29 0.35 20.53
N SER A 219 -5.16 -0.81 21.19
CA SER A 219 -6.29 -1.65 21.61
C SER A 219 -7.37 -0.90 22.42
N ARG A 220 -6.97 0.04 23.26
CA ARG A 220 -7.90 0.86 24.05
C ARG A 220 -8.77 1.81 23.21
N PHE A 221 -8.42 2.04 21.96
CA PHE A 221 -9.12 2.96 21.05
C PHE A 221 -9.90 2.23 19.96
N TRP A 222 -9.75 0.92 19.83
CA TRP A 222 -10.43 0.14 18.80
C TRP A 222 -11.94 0.22 18.94
N GLU A 223 -12.63 0.27 17.81
CA GLU A 223 -14.08 0.08 17.76
C GLU A 223 -14.46 -1.33 18.24
N PRO A 224 -15.68 -1.52 18.76
CA PRO A 224 -16.12 -2.83 19.30
C PRO A 224 -15.95 -3.99 18.31
N ALA A 225 -16.22 -3.79 17.03
CA ALA A 225 -16.08 -4.80 15.97
C ALA A 225 -14.62 -5.29 15.84
N VAL A 226 -13.67 -4.35 15.83
CA VAL A 226 -12.24 -4.66 15.73
C VAL A 226 -11.76 -5.37 16.98
N ARG A 227 -12.17 -4.89 18.16
CA ARG A 227 -11.84 -5.54 19.43
C ARG A 227 -12.35 -6.98 19.46
N ARG A 228 -13.62 -7.20 19.09
CA ARG A 228 -14.20 -8.53 19.01
C ARG A 228 -13.39 -9.44 18.09
N TYR A 229 -13.04 -8.97 16.90
CA TYR A 229 -12.24 -9.73 15.95
C TYR A 229 -10.90 -10.19 16.55
N VAL A 230 -10.17 -9.27 17.18
CA VAL A 230 -8.88 -9.58 17.77
C VAL A 230 -9.01 -10.50 18.98
N ASP A 231 -9.99 -10.25 19.87
CA ASP A 231 -10.23 -11.08 21.06
C ASP A 231 -10.56 -12.53 20.66
N GLU A 232 -11.35 -12.73 19.59
CA GLU A 232 -11.64 -14.05 19.05
C GLU A 232 -10.39 -14.74 18.48
N CYS A 233 -9.51 -14.01 17.78
CA CYS A 233 -8.23 -14.54 17.31
C CYS A 233 -7.31 -14.94 18.48
N LEU A 234 -7.28 -14.15 19.55
CA LEU A 234 -6.46 -14.41 20.75
C LEU A 234 -7.02 -15.55 21.62
N ALA A 235 -8.34 -15.77 21.60
CA ALA A 235 -8.97 -16.88 22.33
C ALA A 235 -8.56 -18.26 21.80
N GLY A 236 -8.05 -18.33 20.58
CA GLY A 236 -7.50 -19.54 19.99
C GLY A 236 -8.53 -20.67 19.87
N ARG A 237 -8.08 -21.92 20.03
CA ARG A 237 -8.90 -23.13 19.89
C ARG A 237 -10.06 -23.23 20.88
N THR A 238 -9.95 -22.58 22.01
CA THR A 238 -10.99 -22.58 23.06
C THR A 238 -12.04 -21.49 22.84
N GLY A 239 -11.80 -20.59 21.91
CA GLY A 239 -12.70 -19.51 21.53
C GLY A 239 -13.61 -19.86 20.35
N PRO A 240 -14.42 -18.90 19.92
CA PRO A 240 -15.45 -19.12 18.86
C PRO A 240 -14.86 -19.42 17.48
N ARG A 241 -13.55 -19.18 17.28
CA ARG A 241 -12.85 -19.47 16.01
C ARG A 241 -12.34 -20.93 15.94
N GLU A 242 -12.29 -21.65 17.08
CA GLU A 242 -11.78 -23.01 17.19
C GLU A 242 -10.41 -23.25 16.53
N ALA A 243 -9.62 -22.19 16.39
CA ALA A 243 -8.34 -22.18 15.70
C ALA A 243 -7.36 -21.20 16.34
N ASP A 244 -6.09 -21.59 16.40
CA ASP A 244 -5.01 -20.73 16.88
C ASP A 244 -4.58 -19.78 15.77
N PHE A 245 -4.43 -18.49 16.11
CA PHE A 245 -3.96 -17.44 15.22
C PHE A 245 -2.59 -16.91 15.69
N ASN A 246 -1.75 -16.53 14.73
CA ASN A 246 -0.48 -15.84 14.98
C ASN A 246 -0.60 -14.37 14.67
N MET A 247 -0.23 -13.49 15.60
CA MET A 247 -0.07 -12.07 15.34
C MET A 247 1.29 -11.81 14.67
N ARG A 248 1.27 -11.07 13.56
CA ARG A 248 2.46 -10.65 12.81
C ARG A 248 2.37 -9.14 12.56
N TRP A 249 3.24 -8.37 13.17
CA TRP A 249 3.27 -6.92 13.00
C TRP A 249 4.70 -6.46 12.67
N ILE A 250 4.90 -5.90 11.46
CA ILE A 250 6.19 -5.43 10.97
C ILE A 250 6.28 -3.90 11.03
N ALA A 251 5.16 -3.20 11.08
CA ALA A 251 5.06 -1.73 11.07
C ALA A 251 5.60 -1.09 9.77
N SER A 252 5.53 -1.78 8.64
CA SER A 252 5.79 -1.32 7.28
C SER A 252 4.71 -1.88 6.38
N LEU A 253 3.96 -1.03 5.69
CA LEU A 253 2.81 -1.46 4.89
C LEU A 253 3.24 -2.35 3.72
N VAL A 254 4.34 -1.99 3.02
CA VAL A 254 4.87 -2.83 1.94
C VAL A 254 5.30 -4.20 2.44
N ALA A 255 5.92 -4.29 3.62
CA ALA A 255 6.37 -5.56 4.18
C ALA A 255 5.20 -6.45 4.61
N GLU A 256 4.17 -5.86 5.21
CA GLU A 256 2.93 -6.57 5.54
C GLU A 256 2.18 -7.04 4.29
N THR A 257 2.05 -6.17 3.29
CA THR A 257 1.44 -6.52 2.01
C THR A 257 2.19 -7.67 1.34
N HIS A 258 3.51 -7.58 1.31
CA HIS A 258 4.33 -8.63 0.70
C HIS A 258 4.17 -9.98 1.41
N ARG A 259 4.18 -9.98 2.75
CA ARG A 259 3.93 -11.18 3.56
C ARG A 259 2.57 -11.80 3.24
N ILE A 260 1.53 -10.97 3.14
CA ILE A 260 0.15 -11.43 2.87
C ILE A 260 0.03 -12.00 1.45
N LEU A 261 0.62 -11.35 0.44
CA LEU A 261 0.66 -11.88 -0.93
C LEU A 261 1.39 -13.21 -1.01
N MET A 262 2.45 -13.43 -0.21
CA MET A 262 3.24 -14.66 -0.25
C MET A 262 2.60 -15.84 0.47
N ARG A 263 1.81 -15.62 1.52
CA ARG A 263 1.32 -16.74 2.34
C ARG A 263 -0.05 -16.55 3.00
N GLY A 264 -0.73 -15.47 2.69
CA GLY A 264 -1.99 -15.11 3.34
C GLY A 264 -1.79 -14.33 4.65
N GLY A 265 -2.90 -13.90 5.20
CA GLY A 265 -2.98 -13.06 6.39
C GLY A 265 -4.01 -11.98 6.24
N VAL A 266 -4.28 -11.27 7.33
CA VAL A 266 -5.06 -10.04 7.31
C VAL A 266 -4.30 -8.94 8.03
N PHE A 267 -4.27 -7.76 7.41
CA PHE A 267 -3.75 -6.54 8.01
C PHE A 267 -4.90 -5.64 8.42
N LEU A 268 -4.80 -5.07 9.62
CA LEU A 268 -5.80 -4.18 10.18
C LEU A 268 -5.13 -2.89 10.66
N TYR A 269 -5.49 -1.78 10.00
CA TYR A 269 -5.23 -0.44 10.49
C TYR A 269 -6.52 0.37 10.40
N PRO A 270 -7.54 -0.03 11.19
CA PRO A 270 -8.88 0.52 11.10
C PRO A 270 -8.93 1.95 11.61
N LYS A 271 -10.05 2.63 11.35
CA LYS A 271 -10.42 3.81 12.10
C LYS A 271 -10.46 3.47 13.59
N ASP A 272 -9.95 4.37 14.42
CA ASP A 272 -9.97 4.23 15.88
C ASP A 272 -10.49 5.51 16.56
N ASN A 273 -10.76 5.43 17.86
CA ASN A 273 -11.28 6.52 18.66
C ASN A 273 -10.18 7.37 19.33
N LYS A 274 -8.91 7.19 18.98
CA LYS A 274 -7.81 8.00 19.51
C LYS A 274 -7.90 9.45 19.02
N ASP A 275 -8.31 9.61 17.78
CA ASP A 275 -8.61 10.90 17.16
C ASP A 275 -9.88 10.73 16.32
N PRO A 276 -11.07 10.94 16.90
CA PRO A 276 -12.34 10.72 16.21
C PRO A 276 -12.53 11.56 14.95
N ALA A 277 -11.81 12.68 14.83
CA ALA A 277 -11.85 13.55 13.64
C ALA A 277 -11.09 12.95 12.45
N LYS A 278 -10.16 12.02 12.69
CA LYS A 278 -9.39 11.36 11.63
C LYS A 278 -10.06 10.07 11.18
N PRO A 279 -10.35 9.91 9.88
CA PRO A 279 -10.99 8.69 9.35
C PRO A 279 -10.07 7.46 9.35
N GLY A 280 -8.80 7.60 9.68
CA GLY A 280 -7.78 6.57 9.70
C GLY A 280 -6.38 7.16 9.75
N ARG A 281 -5.37 6.33 9.49
CA ARG A 281 -3.96 6.73 9.53
C ARG A 281 -3.26 6.67 8.19
N LEU A 282 -3.62 5.69 7.36
CA LEU A 282 -3.04 5.49 6.04
C LEU A 282 -3.67 6.43 5.01
N ARG A 283 -2.93 6.78 3.95
CA ARG A 283 -3.41 7.67 2.90
C ARG A 283 -4.13 6.87 1.82
N LEU A 284 -5.29 7.39 1.40
CA LEU A 284 -6.12 6.70 0.42
C LEU A 284 -5.42 6.53 -0.93
N LEU A 285 -4.87 7.62 -1.50
CA LEU A 285 -4.33 7.63 -2.86
C LEU A 285 -2.95 6.99 -2.97
N TYR A 286 -2.10 7.21 -1.97
CA TYR A 286 -0.68 6.81 -2.05
C TYR A 286 -0.42 5.39 -1.54
N GLU A 287 -1.26 4.89 -0.62
CA GLU A 287 -1.04 3.63 0.09
C GLU A 287 -2.22 2.67 -0.09
N ALA A 288 -3.42 3.05 0.38
CA ALA A 288 -4.53 2.11 0.49
C ALA A 288 -5.12 1.69 -0.87
N SER A 289 -5.31 2.62 -1.81
CA SER A 289 -5.85 2.30 -3.15
C SER A 289 -4.93 1.41 -3.98
N PRO A 290 -3.60 1.70 -4.13
CA PRO A 290 -2.70 0.82 -4.86
C PRO A 290 -2.58 -0.58 -4.24
N ILE A 291 -2.46 -0.67 -2.92
CA ILE A 291 -2.39 -1.97 -2.23
C ILE A 291 -3.71 -2.75 -2.40
N SER A 292 -4.86 -2.07 -2.35
CA SER A 292 -6.17 -2.71 -2.57
C SER A 292 -6.27 -3.34 -3.96
N PHE A 293 -5.80 -2.64 -4.99
CA PHE A 293 -5.83 -3.16 -6.35
C PHE A 293 -4.97 -4.42 -6.48
N LEU A 294 -3.75 -4.40 -5.93
CA LEU A 294 -2.86 -5.56 -5.91
C LEU A 294 -3.49 -6.77 -5.20
N ILE A 295 -4.06 -6.55 -4.02
CA ILE A 295 -4.66 -7.58 -3.19
C ILE A 295 -5.90 -8.20 -3.86
N GLU A 296 -6.79 -7.37 -4.44
CA GLU A 296 -7.99 -7.87 -5.13
C GLU A 296 -7.62 -8.64 -6.40
N GLN A 297 -6.63 -8.19 -7.17
CA GLN A 297 -6.13 -8.91 -8.34
C GLN A 297 -5.45 -10.24 -7.97
N ALA A 298 -4.98 -10.36 -6.73
CA ALA A 298 -4.47 -11.61 -6.18
C ALA A 298 -5.56 -12.50 -5.53
N GLY A 299 -6.84 -12.13 -5.64
CA GLY A 299 -7.97 -12.89 -5.08
C GLY A 299 -8.23 -12.66 -3.58
N GLY A 300 -7.56 -11.68 -2.97
CA GLY A 300 -7.86 -11.20 -1.64
C GLY A 300 -8.97 -10.14 -1.63
N ARG A 301 -9.14 -9.47 -0.50
CA ARG A 301 -10.14 -8.41 -0.29
C ARG A 301 -9.53 -7.21 0.41
N ALA A 302 -10.04 -6.01 0.09
CA ALA A 302 -9.62 -4.75 0.68
C ALA A 302 -10.85 -3.90 1.08
N SER A 303 -10.85 -3.36 2.29
CA SER A 303 -12.00 -2.72 2.91
C SER A 303 -11.60 -1.57 3.82
N THR A 304 -12.51 -0.64 4.03
CA THR A 304 -12.43 0.35 5.12
C THR A 304 -12.75 -0.26 6.50
N GLY A 305 -13.08 -1.55 6.51
CA GLY A 305 -13.73 -2.27 7.61
C GLY A 305 -15.26 -2.31 7.47
N ARG A 306 -15.84 -1.50 6.57
CA ARG A 306 -17.28 -1.37 6.36
C ARG A 306 -17.71 -1.53 4.90
N SER A 307 -16.87 -1.07 3.98
CA SER A 307 -17.13 -1.06 2.54
C SER A 307 -15.86 -1.35 1.76
N ARG A 308 -16.02 -1.81 0.52
CA ARG A 308 -14.91 -2.07 -0.38
C ARG A 308 -14.10 -0.80 -0.61
N LEU A 309 -12.77 -0.88 -0.43
CA LEU A 309 -11.92 0.30 -0.51
C LEU A 309 -11.83 0.88 -1.91
N MET A 310 -11.80 0.04 -2.94
CA MET A 310 -11.70 0.46 -4.34
C MET A 310 -12.86 1.35 -4.81
N ASP A 311 -14.00 1.35 -4.10
CA ASP A 311 -15.18 2.16 -4.43
C ASP A 311 -15.22 3.50 -3.68
N VAL A 312 -14.28 3.75 -2.78
CA VAL A 312 -14.22 5.01 -2.04
C VAL A 312 -13.86 6.15 -2.99
N GLN A 313 -14.71 7.20 -2.99
CA GLN A 313 -14.45 8.43 -3.72
C GLN A 313 -13.49 9.30 -2.89
N PRO A 314 -12.26 9.60 -3.39
CA PRO A 314 -11.38 10.52 -2.71
C PRO A 314 -11.94 11.95 -2.71
N GLU A 315 -11.73 12.67 -1.62
CA GLU A 315 -12.16 14.06 -1.44
C GLU A 315 -10.97 15.03 -1.36
N ALA A 316 -9.77 14.51 -1.09
CA ALA A 316 -8.53 15.28 -1.02
C ALA A 316 -7.32 14.42 -1.35
N LEU A 317 -6.22 15.03 -1.83
CA LEU A 317 -4.96 14.33 -2.17
C LEU A 317 -4.42 13.52 -0.99
N HIS A 318 -4.40 14.11 0.20
CA HIS A 318 -3.84 13.51 1.41
C HIS A 318 -4.91 12.90 2.34
N GLN A 319 -6.08 12.55 1.77
CA GLN A 319 -7.14 11.92 2.55
C GLN A 319 -6.63 10.66 3.25
N ARG A 320 -6.87 10.58 4.56
CA ARG A 320 -6.58 9.40 5.35
C ARG A 320 -7.80 8.49 5.43
N ILE A 321 -7.57 7.18 5.63
CA ILE A 321 -8.63 6.19 5.68
C ILE A 321 -8.26 5.04 6.63
N GLY A 322 -9.27 4.37 7.21
CA GLY A 322 -9.09 3.07 7.85
C GLY A 322 -8.91 1.97 6.79
N PHE A 323 -8.02 1.02 7.05
CA PHE A 323 -7.64 0.03 6.06
C PHE A 323 -7.57 -1.37 6.64
N VAL A 324 -8.29 -2.31 6.02
CA VAL A 324 -8.29 -3.74 6.33
C VAL A 324 -8.16 -4.50 5.03
N PHE A 325 -7.16 -5.37 4.90
CA PHE A 325 -6.96 -6.13 3.67
C PHE A 325 -6.30 -7.48 3.90
N GLY A 326 -6.46 -8.38 2.95
CA GLY A 326 -5.80 -9.68 2.94
C GLY A 326 -6.73 -10.81 2.54
N SER A 327 -6.64 -11.94 3.26
CA SER A 327 -7.48 -13.13 3.05
C SER A 327 -8.96 -12.78 3.18
N ALA A 328 -9.74 -13.11 2.15
CA ALA A 328 -11.11 -12.62 1.99
C ALA A 328 -12.03 -12.97 3.16
N ASP A 329 -11.96 -14.22 3.67
CA ASP A 329 -12.80 -14.70 4.77
C ASP A 329 -12.62 -13.84 6.05
N GLU A 330 -11.39 -13.35 6.29
CA GLU A 330 -11.10 -12.55 7.47
C GLU A 330 -11.55 -11.09 7.30
N VAL A 331 -11.36 -10.52 6.11
CA VAL A 331 -11.85 -9.16 5.82
C VAL A 331 -13.38 -9.10 5.87
N GLU A 332 -14.06 -10.09 5.28
CA GLU A 332 -15.53 -10.21 5.33
C GLU A 332 -16.04 -10.36 6.76
N ARG A 333 -15.32 -11.08 7.61
CA ARG A 333 -15.66 -11.22 9.02
C ARG A 333 -15.57 -9.87 9.76
N VAL A 334 -14.51 -9.09 9.52
CA VAL A 334 -14.40 -7.75 10.11
C VAL A 334 -15.55 -6.84 9.65
N GLU A 335 -15.90 -6.89 8.35
CA GLU A 335 -17.06 -6.15 7.82
C GLU A 335 -18.38 -6.62 8.45
N ALA A 336 -18.55 -7.92 8.63
CA ALA A 336 -19.75 -8.48 9.27
C ALA A 336 -19.90 -7.97 10.71
N TYR A 337 -18.83 -7.95 11.48
CA TYR A 337 -18.85 -7.45 12.87
C TYR A 337 -19.17 -5.95 12.96
N HIS A 338 -18.83 -5.16 11.94
CA HIS A 338 -19.23 -3.75 11.89
C HIS A 338 -20.71 -3.55 11.50
N ARG A 339 -21.33 -4.53 10.85
CA ARG A 339 -22.76 -4.50 10.50
C ARG A 339 -23.67 -5.04 11.60
N GLU A 340 -23.15 -5.94 12.42
CA GLU A 340 -23.89 -6.46 13.57
C GLU A 340 -24.12 -5.32 14.58
N PRO A 341 -25.31 -5.24 15.21
CA PRO A 341 -25.51 -4.32 16.30
C PRO A 341 -24.42 -4.58 17.35
N ALA A 342 -23.93 -3.52 17.97
CA ALA A 342 -23.05 -3.64 19.13
C ALA A 342 -23.86 -4.25 20.29
N ASP A 343 -24.20 -5.52 20.17
CA ASP A 343 -24.64 -6.28 21.31
C ASP A 343 -23.51 -6.25 22.32
N ASP A 344 -23.83 -5.78 23.52
CA ASP A 344 -22.99 -5.86 24.68
C ASP A 344 -22.29 -7.23 24.72
N PHE A 345 -21.05 -7.29 24.17
CA PHE A 345 -20.17 -8.43 24.41
C PHE A 345 -19.76 -8.34 25.88
N ARG A 346 -20.74 -8.50 26.75
CA ARG A 346 -20.51 -8.67 28.16
C ARG A 346 -19.90 -10.05 28.30
N SER A 347 -18.74 -10.10 28.94
CA SER A 347 -18.17 -11.35 29.42
C SER A 347 -19.31 -12.23 29.92
N PRO A 348 -19.32 -13.56 29.61
CA PRO A 348 -20.33 -14.48 30.14
C PRO A 348 -20.54 -14.37 31.66
N LEU A 349 -19.52 -13.87 32.40
CA LEU A 349 -19.56 -13.60 33.83
C LEU A 349 -20.45 -12.40 34.21
N PHE A 350 -20.75 -11.50 33.27
CA PHE A 350 -21.54 -10.28 33.49
C PHE A 350 -22.78 -10.19 32.58
N GLY A 351 -23.16 -11.29 31.93
CA GLY A 351 -24.41 -11.40 31.20
C GLY A 351 -25.63 -11.41 32.11
N LYS A 352 -26.85 -11.28 31.54
CA LYS A 352 -28.14 -11.25 32.26
C LYS A 352 -28.39 -12.44 33.22
N ARG A 353 -27.50 -13.41 33.28
CA ARG A 353 -27.53 -14.54 34.20
C ARG A 353 -26.43 -14.51 35.28
N GLY A 354 -25.68 -13.40 35.36
CA GLY A 354 -24.67 -13.21 36.42
C GLY A 354 -25.31 -12.82 37.76
N LEU A 355 -24.51 -12.92 38.82
CA LEU A 355 -24.90 -12.62 40.21
C LEU A 355 -25.46 -11.17 40.39
N PHE A 356 -25.30 -10.29 39.42
CA PHE A 356 -25.73 -8.89 39.43
C PHE A 356 -26.79 -8.59 38.36
N ALA A 357 -27.48 -9.60 37.80
CA ALA A 357 -28.64 -9.34 36.96
C ALA A 357 -29.72 -8.71 37.81
N ASP A 358 -30.14 -7.48 37.49
CA ASP A 358 -31.28 -6.84 38.13
C ASP A 358 -32.50 -7.74 38.03
N ILE A 359 -33.04 -8.10 39.18
CA ILE A 359 -34.32 -8.77 39.29
C ILE A 359 -35.37 -7.65 39.10
N VAL A 360 -35.91 -7.58 37.88
CA VAL A 360 -37.14 -6.82 37.62
C VAL A 360 -38.30 -7.78 37.61
#